data_22c740f2e5d2f8969bc33185f212fa39
#
_entry.id   22c740f2e5d2f8969bc33185f212fa39
#
_cell.length_a   1.000
_cell.length_b   1.000
_cell.length_c   1.000
_cell.angle_alpha   90.00
_cell.angle_beta   90.00
_cell.angle_gamma   90.00
#
_symmetry.space_group_name_H-M   'P 1'
#
loop_
_entity.id
_entity.type
_entity.pdbx_description
1 polymer ?
#
loop_
_entity_poly.entity_id
_entity_poly.type
_entity_poly.pdbx_seq_one_letter_code
_entity_poly.pdbx_strand_id
1 'polypeptide(L)'
;MKTKLLSTLIALLSLTMNVFGQAKKPTLMILPSDNWCEQRFFMTEFDNQGTKQKVPNYKQVFQEDVEIGQVISKIGSVMIDRGFPLKDAEQELKSIEARKAEDNMTSSTTSGSSISESPLDKLQNKAKADIVIQIWWKVNKTEQGKSVSFILEAFDAYTSKRIASSTGNGTPNNTDIIPVLLQNAILANIDPFAAQLQSHFDDMFNNGREVLLTVKKWNSWDKNLETEIDGKEITDYVNEWLQKNTVKGRFNMSSATENIIRFEQVRIPLFDANNNSIDARQFAKGLQKYFKAAPFNFEVKLMTRGLGEAIIVIGEK
;
A
#
# COMPACT_ATOMS: atom_id res chain seq x y z
N MET A 1 -6.62 -56.75 -19.86
CA MET A 1 -6.74 -56.06 -18.55
C MET A 1 -5.63 -55.01 -18.32
N LYS A 2 -4.38 -55.24 -18.69
CA LYS A 2 -3.24 -54.30 -18.47
C LYS A 2 -3.39 -52.96 -19.23
N THR A 3 -3.99 -52.95 -20.42
CA THR A 3 -4.19 -51.71 -21.21
C THR A 3 -5.28 -50.79 -20.68
N LYS A 4 -6.34 -51.37 -20.04
CA LYS A 4 -7.40 -50.56 -19.41
C LYS A 4 -6.95 -49.91 -18.10
N LEU A 5 -6.02 -50.55 -17.36
CA LEU A 5 -5.45 -49.99 -16.15
C LEU A 5 -4.53 -48.78 -16.45
N LEU A 6 -3.78 -48.87 -17.56
CA LEU A 6 -2.84 -47.77 -17.96
C LEU A 6 -3.61 -46.53 -18.45
N SER A 7 -4.74 -46.72 -19.16
CA SER A 7 -5.57 -45.59 -19.60
C SER A 7 -6.30 -44.90 -18.42
N THR A 8 -6.69 -45.66 -17.40
CA THR A 8 -7.31 -45.08 -16.18
C THR A 8 -6.28 -44.31 -15.33
N LEU A 9 -5.05 -44.77 -15.28
CA LEU A 9 -3.95 -44.08 -14.56
C LEU A 9 -3.57 -42.77 -15.25
N ILE A 10 -3.55 -42.70 -16.58
CA ILE A 10 -3.27 -41.48 -17.36
C ILE A 10 -4.43 -40.49 -17.22
N ALA A 11 -5.67 -40.94 -17.18
CA ALA A 11 -6.85 -40.09 -16.95
C ALA A 11 -6.89 -39.51 -15.52
N LEU A 12 -6.39 -40.26 -14.52
CA LEU A 12 -6.29 -39.74 -13.14
C LEU A 12 -5.13 -38.72 -12.97
N LEU A 13 -4.06 -38.86 -13.74
CA LEU A 13 -2.90 -37.92 -13.70
C LEU A 13 -3.21 -36.59 -14.38
N SER A 14 -4.16 -36.56 -15.32
CA SER A 14 -4.57 -35.32 -15.99
C SER A 14 -5.57 -34.47 -15.17
N LEU A 15 -6.15 -35.00 -14.09
CA LEU A 15 -7.08 -34.24 -13.21
C LEU A 15 -6.37 -33.43 -12.13
N THR A 16 -5.06 -33.52 -11.99
CA THR A 16 -4.28 -32.70 -11.03
C THR A 16 -3.65 -31.45 -11.66
N MET A 17 -4.18 -30.97 -12.78
CA MET A 17 -3.90 -29.59 -13.17
C MET A 17 -4.55 -28.69 -12.12
N ASN A 18 -3.75 -28.36 -11.10
CA ASN A 18 -4.06 -27.26 -10.21
C ASN A 18 -4.36 -26.05 -11.10
N VAL A 19 -5.65 -25.69 -11.19
CA VAL A 19 -6.06 -24.37 -11.63
C VAL A 19 -5.49 -23.43 -10.56
N PHE A 20 -4.24 -23.01 -10.74
CA PHE A 20 -3.77 -21.82 -10.09
C PHE A 20 -4.68 -20.70 -10.60
N GLY A 21 -5.73 -20.42 -9.83
CA GLY A 21 -6.51 -19.23 -10.05
C GLY A 21 -5.51 -18.10 -10.22
N GLN A 22 -5.56 -17.37 -11.34
CA GLN A 22 -4.65 -16.25 -11.58
C GLN A 22 -4.82 -15.30 -10.40
N ALA A 23 -3.87 -15.34 -9.47
CA ALA A 23 -3.86 -14.43 -8.34
C ALA A 23 -3.95 -13.01 -8.92
N LYS A 24 -4.94 -12.25 -8.46
CA LYS A 24 -5.13 -10.88 -8.93
C LYS A 24 -3.80 -10.13 -8.80
N LYS A 25 -3.23 -9.71 -9.94
CA LYS A 25 -1.99 -8.92 -9.92
C LYS A 25 -2.21 -7.66 -9.08
N PRO A 26 -1.23 -7.27 -8.25
CA PRO A 26 -1.28 -6.02 -7.52
C PRO A 26 -1.53 -4.84 -8.44
N THR A 27 -2.32 -3.90 -7.97
CA THR A 27 -2.70 -2.71 -8.72
C THR A 27 -1.70 -1.58 -8.47
N LEU A 28 -1.33 -0.87 -9.53
CA LEU A 28 -0.46 0.29 -9.48
C LEU A 28 -1.28 1.59 -9.53
N MET A 29 -0.73 2.66 -8.97
CA MET A 29 -1.19 4.03 -9.15
C MET A 29 0.02 4.90 -9.44
N ILE A 30 -0.08 5.80 -10.43
CA ILE A 30 1.01 6.69 -10.82
C ILE A 30 0.69 8.10 -10.36
N LEU A 31 1.66 8.75 -9.70
CA LEU A 31 1.58 10.11 -9.20
C LEU A 31 2.85 10.89 -9.57
N PRO A 32 2.78 12.23 -9.68
CA PRO A 32 4.01 13.03 -9.66
C PRO A 32 4.69 12.90 -8.30
N SER A 33 6.02 12.93 -8.29
CA SER A 33 6.78 12.87 -7.03
C SER A 33 6.62 14.16 -6.22
N ASP A 34 6.85 14.06 -4.92
CA ASP A 34 6.79 15.22 -4.01
C ASP A 34 7.72 16.34 -4.48
N ASN A 35 8.94 15.99 -4.89
CA ASN A 35 9.92 16.94 -5.42
C ASN A 35 9.46 17.62 -6.73
N TRP A 36 8.77 16.88 -7.60
CA TRP A 36 8.18 17.45 -8.82
C TRP A 36 7.06 18.46 -8.48
N CYS A 37 6.23 18.11 -7.50
CA CYS A 37 5.16 18.98 -7.00
C CYS A 37 5.72 20.24 -6.32
N GLU A 38 6.76 20.09 -5.50
CA GLU A 38 7.40 21.21 -4.81
C GLU A 38 8.03 22.20 -5.79
N GLN A 39 8.75 21.74 -6.80
CA GLN A 39 9.38 22.57 -7.83
C GLN A 39 8.36 23.38 -8.66
N ARG A 40 7.09 22.96 -8.67
CA ARG A 40 5.98 23.60 -9.41
C ARG A 40 4.97 24.29 -8.51
N PHE A 41 5.27 24.40 -7.22
CA PHE A 41 4.42 25.03 -6.19
C PHE A 41 3.06 24.34 -5.98
N PHE A 42 2.98 23.06 -6.30
CA PHE A 42 1.79 22.22 -6.07
C PHE A 42 1.83 21.56 -4.69
N MET A 43 2.01 22.34 -3.64
CA MET A 43 2.04 21.88 -2.26
C MET A 43 0.93 22.51 -1.43
N THR A 44 0.46 21.80 -0.42
CA THR A 44 -0.51 22.31 0.56
C THR A 44 -0.06 22.00 1.98
N GLU A 45 -0.57 22.75 2.97
CA GLU A 45 -0.35 22.42 4.38
C GLU A 45 -1.33 21.33 4.82
N PHE A 46 -0.81 20.37 5.55
CA PHE A 46 -1.56 19.31 6.21
C PHE A 46 -1.27 19.36 7.70
N ASP A 47 -2.33 19.40 8.52
CA ASP A 47 -2.22 19.34 9.98
C ASP A 47 -2.26 17.88 10.43
N ASN A 48 -1.11 17.37 10.82
CA ASN A 48 -0.97 16.04 11.41
C ASN A 48 -1.01 16.15 12.94
N GLN A 49 -2.22 16.27 13.50
CA GLN A 49 -2.45 16.32 14.95
C GLN A 49 -1.65 17.43 15.66
N GLY A 50 -1.69 18.63 15.11
CA GLY A 50 -0.99 19.82 15.64
C GLY A 50 0.40 20.05 15.05
N THR A 51 0.91 19.14 14.22
CA THR A 51 2.15 19.32 13.46
C THR A 51 1.83 19.61 12.00
N LYS A 52 2.16 20.82 11.55
CA LYS A 52 1.99 21.23 10.15
C LYS A 52 3.06 20.60 9.27
N GLN A 53 2.65 20.00 8.18
CA GLN A 53 3.51 19.40 7.17
C GLN A 53 3.12 19.91 5.78
N LYS A 54 4.11 20.13 4.91
CA LYS A 54 3.86 20.36 3.49
C LYS A 54 3.74 19.03 2.79
N VAL A 55 2.66 18.87 2.02
CA VAL A 55 2.36 17.66 1.25
C VAL A 55 1.90 18.03 -0.16
N PRO A 56 2.07 17.14 -1.16
CA PRO A 56 1.58 17.38 -2.52
C PRO A 56 0.08 17.66 -2.56
N ASN A 57 -0.30 18.67 -3.34
CA ASN A 57 -1.69 18.96 -3.67
C ASN A 57 -2.05 18.32 -5.01
N TYR A 58 -2.21 17.01 -5.02
CA TYR A 58 -2.52 16.24 -6.25
C TYR A 58 -3.77 16.75 -6.96
N LYS A 59 -4.77 17.27 -6.22
CA LYS A 59 -5.96 17.87 -6.83
C LYS A 59 -5.59 19.04 -7.73
N GLN A 60 -4.81 19.98 -7.21
CA GLN A 60 -4.35 21.15 -7.97
C GLN A 60 -3.49 20.72 -9.15
N VAL A 61 -2.60 19.75 -8.98
CA VAL A 61 -1.78 19.18 -10.06
C VAL A 61 -2.63 18.75 -11.24
N PHE A 62 -3.64 17.91 -11.03
CA PHE A 62 -4.49 17.37 -12.10
C PHE A 62 -5.44 18.42 -12.71
N GLN A 63 -5.73 19.51 -12.00
CA GLN A 63 -6.57 20.59 -12.50
C GLN A 63 -5.80 21.63 -13.32
N GLU A 64 -4.56 21.92 -12.97
CA GLU A 64 -3.81 23.05 -13.51
C GLU A 64 -2.69 22.62 -14.47
N ASP A 65 -2.09 21.45 -14.31
CA ASP A 65 -1.03 20.95 -15.19
C ASP A 65 -1.60 19.99 -16.25
N VAL A 66 -1.76 20.50 -17.46
CA VAL A 66 -2.31 19.72 -18.59
C VAL A 66 -1.38 18.59 -19.04
N GLU A 67 -0.07 18.72 -18.80
CA GLU A 67 0.93 17.76 -19.26
C GLU A 67 0.94 16.50 -18.39
N ILE A 68 0.68 16.64 -17.08
CA ILE A 68 0.76 15.52 -16.12
C ILE A 68 -0.15 14.35 -16.49
N GLY A 69 -1.39 14.65 -16.90
CA GLY A 69 -2.36 13.63 -17.31
C GLY A 69 -1.88 12.82 -18.51
N GLN A 70 -1.24 13.49 -19.48
CA GLN A 70 -0.66 12.85 -20.67
C GLN A 70 0.56 12.01 -20.29
N VAL A 71 1.43 12.49 -19.40
CA VAL A 71 2.60 11.78 -18.89
C VAL A 71 2.16 10.51 -18.18
N ILE A 72 1.22 10.60 -17.24
CA ILE A 72 0.70 9.45 -16.49
C ILE A 72 0.06 8.43 -17.44
N SER A 73 -0.71 8.89 -18.43
CA SER A 73 -1.33 8.02 -19.43
C SER A 73 -0.28 7.25 -20.25
N LYS A 74 0.82 7.91 -20.64
CA LYS A 74 1.91 7.28 -21.39
C LYS A 74 2.67 6.24 -20.57
N ILE A 75 3.01 6.56 -19.32
CA ILE A 75 3.65 5.61 -18.39
C ILE A 75 2.68 4.47 -18.11
N GLY A 76 1.41 4.79 -17.89
CA GLY A 76 0.36 3.81 -17.64
C GLY A 76 0.24 2.78 -18.76
N SER A 77 0.23 3.20 -20.03
CA SER A 77 0.20 2.24 -21.14
C SER A 77 1.42 1.31 -21.14
N VAL A 78 2.62 1.85 -20.88
CA VAL A 78 3.85 1.05 -20.75
C VAL A 78 3.75 -0.01 -19.65
N MET A 79 3.12 0.32 -18.52
CA MET A 79 2.93 -0.62 -17.39
C MET A 79 1.85 -1.66 -17.70
N ILE A 80 0.74 -1.25 -18.34
CA ILE A 80 -0.33 -2.18 -18.77
C ILE A 80 0.19 -3.20 -19.77
N ASP A 81 1.00 -2.78 -20.74
CA ASP A 81 1.61 -3.67 -21.73
C ASP A 81 2.50 -4.74 -21.08
N ARG A 82 3.04 -4.45 -19.89
CA ARG A 82 3.80 -5.41 -19.05
C ARG A 82 2.92 -6.20 -18.08
N GLY A 83 1.60 -6.04 -18.17
CA GLY A 83 0.60 -6.78 -17.42
C GLY A 83 0.38 -6.27 -16.00
N PHE A 84 0.69 -5.01 -15.70
CA PHE A 84 0.41 -4.38 -14.41
C PHE A 84 -0.89 -3.54 -14.51
N PRO A 85 -1.98 -3.92 -13.81
CA PRO A 85 -3.21 -3.15 -13.82
C PRO A 85 -3.06 -1.83 -13.07
N LEU A 86 -3.68 -0.77 -13.58
CA LEU A 86 -3.61 0.58 -13.02
C LEU A 86 -4.91 1.02 -12.38
N LYS A 87 -4.76 1.84 -11.34
CA LYS A 87 -5.78 2.74 -10.80
C LYS A 87 -5.46 4.15 -11.23
N ASP A 88 -6.41 4.81 -11.87
CA ASP A 88 -6.26 6.19 -12.30
C ASP A 88 -6.43 7.14 -11.13
N ALA A 89 -5.36 7.85 -10.77
CA ALA A 89 -5.32 8.74 -9.60
C ALA A 89 -6.28 9.93 -9.73
N GLU A 90 -6.43 10.48 -10.93
CA GLU A 90 -7.34 11.61 -11.17
C GLU A 90 -8.80 11.18 -10.98
N GLN A 91 -9.20 10.03 -11.53
CA GLN A 91 -10.55 9.50 -11.35
C GLN A 91 -10.85 9.14 -9.89
N GLU A 92 -9.87 8.58 -9.17
CA GLU A 92 -10.02 8.29 -7.75
C GLU A 92 -10.17 9.57 -6.92
N LEU A 93 -9.43 10.64 -7.22
CA LEU A 93 -9.61 11.96 -6.59
C LEU A 93 -10.98 12.54 -6.84
N LYS A 94 -11.47 12.51 -8.09
CA LYS A 94 -12.85 12.94 -8.43
C LYS A 94 -13.90 12.16 -7.64
N SER A 95 -13.71 10.84 -7.50
CA SER A 95 -14.59 9.98 -6.70
C SER A 95 -14.58 10.33 -5.21
N ILE A 96 -13.41 10.68 -4.65
CA ILE A 96 -13.29 11.13 -3.25
C ILE A 96 -14.08 12.43 -3.04
N GLU A 97 -13.98 13.37 -3.97
CA GLU A 97 -14.67 14.65 -3.87
C GLU A 97 -16.19 14.52 -3.96
N ALA A 98 -16.67 13.71 -4.91
CA ALA A 98 -18.11 13.43 -5.02
C ALA A 98 -18.67 12.83 -3.72
N ARG A 99 -17.98 11.86 -3.12
CA ARG A 99 -18.41 11.24 -1.86
C ARG A 99 -18.33 12.17 -0.67
N LYS A 100 -17.32 13.05 -0.59
CA LYS A 100 -17.29 14.06 0.48
C LYS A 100 -18.53 14.94 0.50
N ALA A 101 -19.04 15.30 -0.67
CA ALA A 101 -20.29 16.07 -0.77
C ALA A 101 -21.48 15.25 -0.21
N GLU A 102 -21.56 13.95 -0.53
CA GLU A 102 -22.58 13.03 -0.01
C GLU A 102 -22.45 12.81 1.51
N ASP A 103 -21.23 12.54 1.99
CA ASP A 103 -20.95 12.29 3.41
C ASP A 103 -21.26 13.52 4.27
N ASN A 104 -20.96 14.72 3.78
CA ASN A 104 -21.32 15.97 4.48
C ASN A 104 -22.84 16.17 4.63
N MET A 105 -23.63 15.58 3.73
CA MET A 105 -25.10 15.64 3.81
C MET A 105 -25.66 14.59 4.80
N THR A 106 -24.91 13.53 5.09
CA THR A 106 -25.39 12.38 5.88
C THR A 106 -24.70 12.24 7.23
N SER A 107 -23.56 12.92 7.47
CA SER A 107 -22.80 12.76 8.70
C SER A 107 -23.45 13.53 9.87
N SER A 108 -24.04 12.80 10.79
CA SER A 108 -24.13 13.24 12.17
C SER A 108 -22.74 13.15 12.81
N THR A 109 -22.37 14.19 13.56
CA THR A 109 -21.10 14.30 14.27
C THR A 109 -20.92 13.18 15.29
N THR A 110 -20.38 12.06 14.89
CA THR A 110 -19.87 11.04 15.81
C THR A 110 -18.39 11.34 16.03
N SER A 111 -18.11 12.06 17.10
CA SER A 111 -16.76 12.33 17.58
C SER A 111 -16.11 11.05 18.07
N GLY A 112 -15.38 10.38 17.19
CA GLY A 112 -14.39 9.39 17.58
C GLY A 112 -13.00 9.98 17.32
N SER A 113 -12.03 9.83 18.22
CA SER A 113 -10.63 10.18 17.94
C SER A 113 -10.19 9.42 16.69
N SER A 114 -10.12 10.12 15.57
CA SER A 114 -9.62 9.58 14.31
C SER A 114 -8.19 10.10 14.09
N ILE A 115 -7.33 9.24 13.56
CA ILE A 115 -6.02 9.67 13.10
C ILE A 115 -6.23 10.56 11.88
N SER A 116 -5.53 11.70 11.86
CA SER A 116 -5.55 12.62 10.71
C SER A 116 -4.93 11.92 9.49
N GLU A 117 -5.66 11.88 8.39
CA GLU A 117 -5.19 11.25 7.14
C GLU A 117 -4.68 12.30 6.18
N SER A 118 -3.47 12.10 5.66
CA SER A 118 -2.90 12.95 4.61
C SER A 118 -3.69 12.83 3.28
N PRO A 119 -3.53 13.77 2.33
CA PRO A 119 -4.12 13.63 1.00
C PRO A 119 -3.72 12.33 0.29
N LEU A 120 -2.46 11.88 0.47
CA LEU A 120 -1.98 10.62 -0.08
C LEU A 120 -2.63 9.41 0.60
N ASP A 121 -2.73 9.40 1.94
CA ASP A 121 -3.41 8.32 2.67
C ASP A 121 -4.87 8.16 2.23
N LYS A 122 -5.59 9.28 2.07
CA LYS A 122 -6.97 9.28 1.59
C LYS A 122 -7.08 8.69 0.18
N LEU A 123 -6.16 9.06 -0.70
CA LEU A 123 -6.11 8.56 -2.06
C LEU A 123 -5.78 7.06 -2.08
N GLN A 124 -4.78 6.61 -1.33
CA GLN A 124 -4.41 5.20 -1.22
C GLN A 124 -5.53 4.36 -0.62
N ASN A 125 -6.16 4.82 0.47
CA ASN A 125 -7.28 4.14 1.11
C ASN A 125 -8.48 3.99 0.17
N LYS A 126 -8.71 4.96 -0.70
CA LYS A 126 -9.80 4.93 -1.67
C LYS A 126 -9.47 4.05 -2.88
N ALA A 127 -8.33 4.28 -3.49
CA ALA A 127 -7.88 3.55 -4.68
C ALA A 127 -7.59 2.08 -4.35
N LYS A 128 -7.15 1.79 -3.12
CA LYS A 128 -6.60 0.47 -2.73
C LYS A 128 -5.57 -0.03 -3.74
N ALA A 129 -4.75 0.90 -4.22
CA ALA A 129 -3.60 0.56 -5.03
C ALA A 129 -2.54 -0.07 -4.12
N ASP A 130 -1.98 -1.18 -4.56
CA ASP A 130 -0.97 -1.90 -3.78
C ASP A 130 0.39 -1.20 -3.85
N ILE A 131 0.66 -0.51 -4.95
CA ILE A 131 1.92 0.19 -5.21
C ILE A 131 1.65 1.58 -5.78
N VAL A 132 2.38 2.56 -5.27
CA VAL A 132 2.43 3.93 -5.79
C VAL A 132 3.72 4.12 -6.55
N ILE A 133 3.61 4.45 -7.83
CA ILE A 133 4.73 4.86 -8.67
C ILE A 133 4.79 6.37 -8.68
N GLN A 134 5.92 6.93 -8.28
CA GLN A 134 6.20 8.36 -8.35
C GLN A 134 7.11 8.66 -9.54
N ILE A 135 6.75 9.69 -10.32
CA ILE A 135 7.52 10.17 -11.47
C ILE A 135 8.01 11.59 -11.24
N TRP A 136 9.29 11.80 -11.46
CA TRP A 136 9.92 13.10 -11.63
C TRP A 136 10.57 13.17 -13.00
N TRP A 137 10.51 14.32 -13.66
CA TRP A 137 11.22 14.56 -14.92
C TRP A 137 11.64 16.00 -15.07
N LYS A 138 12.68 16.20 -15.92
CA LYS A 138 13.20 17.50 -16.34
C LYS A 138 13.50 17.47 -17.82
N VAL A 139 13.11 18.53 -18.51
CA VAL A 139 13.45 18.75 -19.92
C VAL A 139 14.85 19.36 -20.02
N ASN A 140 15.69 18.75 -20.83
CA ASN A 140 17.02 19.24 -21.16
C ASN A 140 17.00 19.76 -22.61
N LYS A 141 17.55 20.97 -22.81
CA LYS A 141 17.76 21.56 -24.13
C LYS A 141 19.20 21.31 -24.55
N THR A 142 19.41 20.76 -25.73
CA THR A 142 20.71 20.50 -26.33
C THR A 142 20.77 21.09 -27.73
N GLU A 143 21.95 21.16 -28.35
CA GLU A 143 22.10 21.56 -29.74
C GLU A 143 21.38 20.62 -30.73
N GLN A 144 21.17 19.36 -30.32
CA GLN A 144 20.55 18.31 -31.13
C GLN A 144 19.04 18.17 -30.89
N GLY A 145 18.44 19.08 -30.11
CA GLY A 145 17.02 19.05 -29.77
C GLY A 145 16.77 18.95 -28.26
N LYS A 146 15.56 18.49 -27.88
CA LYS A 146 15.17 18.30 -26.47
C LYS A 146 15.34 16.84 -26.06
N SER A 147 15.75 16.62 -24.83
CA SER A 147 15.69 15.32 -24.17
C SER A 147 15.04 15.44 -22.79
N VAL A 148 14.71 14.31 -22.17
CA VAL A 148 14.11 14.27 -20.85
C VAL A 148 14.95 13.38 -19.94
N SER A 149 15.36 13.92 -18.79
CA SER A 149 15.84 13.09 -17.66
C SER A 149 14.65 12.72 -16.79
N PHE A 150 14.63 11.50 -16.28
CA PHE A 150 13.54 11.05 -15.40
C PHE A 150 14.05 10.24 -14.22
N ILE A 151 13.23 10.19 -13.18
CA ILE A 151 13.33 9.29 -12.02
C ILE A 151 11.95 8.66 -11.85
N LEU A 152 11.90 7.34 -11.85
CA LEU A 152 10.70 6.55 -11.61
C LEU A 152 10.94 5.70 -10.37
N GLU A 153 10.12 5.83 -9.34
CA GLU A 153 10.24 5.12 -8.07
C GLU A 153 8.93 4.45 -7.72
N ALA A 154 8.96 3.21 -7.30
CA ALA A 154 7.79 2.50 -6.83
C ALA A 154 7.89 2.24 -5.33
N PHE A 155 6.81 2.55 -4.63
CA PHE A 155 6.66 2.36 -3.19
C PHE A 155 5.51 1.40 -2.92
N ASP A 156 5.75 0.45 -2.05
CA ASP A 156 4.70 -0.38 -1.48
C ASP A 156 3.75 0.50 -0.63
N ALA A 157 2.46 0.49 -0.94
CA ALA A 157 1.48 1.38 -0.31
C ALA A 157 1.18 1.00 1.15
N TYR A 158 1.59 -0.18 1.61
CA TYR A 158 1.38 -0.66 2.97
C TYR A 158 2.54 -0.34 3.89
N THR A 159 3.77 -0.38 3.36
CA THR A 159 4.99 -0.21 4.17
C THR A 159 5.75 1.07 3.87
N SER A 160 5.39 1.77 2.79
CA SER A 160 6.12 2.92 2.23
C SER A 160 7.57 2.58 1.83
N LYS A 161 7.92 1.29 1.73
CA LYS A 161 9.24 0.87 1.27
C LYS A 161 9.38 1.09 -0.23
N ARG A 162 10.53 1.62 -0.66
CA ARG A 162 10.88 1.65 -2.08
C ARG A 162 11.19 0.23 -2.55
N ILE A 163 10.48 -0.24 -3.54
CA ILE A 163 10.54 -1.62 -4.05
C ILE A 163 11.12 -1.71 -5.46
N ALA A 164 11.06 -0.61 -6.21
CA ALA A 164 11.68 -0.52 -7.52
C ALA A 164 12.10 0.92 -7.83
N SER A 165 13.14 1.09 -8.63
CA SER A 165 13.53 2.39 -9.15
C SER A 165 14.15 2.27 -10.55
N SER A 166 13.92 3.31 -11.36
CA SER A 166 14.58 3.48 -12.65
C SER A 166 14.90 4.95 -12.86
N THR A 167 16.06 5.23 -13.39
CA THR A 167 16.49 6.57 -13.77
C THR A 167 17.08 6.51 -15.18
N GLY A 168 16.93 7.58 -15.93
CA GLY A 168 17.51 7.62 -17.25
C GLY A 168 17.42 8.98 -17.92
N ASN A 169 18.10 9.08 -19.04
CA ASN A 169 18.06 10.22 -19.94
C ASN A 169 17.58 9.74 -21.31
N GLY A 170 16.59 10.43 -21.84
CA GLY A 170 16.15 10.21 -23.22
C GLY A 170 17.17 10.72 -24.22
N THR A 171 17.18 10.13 -25.41
CA THR A 171 17.96 10.62 -26.54
C THR A 171 17.38 11.97 -27.03
N PRO A 172 18.21 12.98 -27.32
CA PRO A 172 17.75 14.24 -27.89
C PRO A 172 16.93 14.02 -29.15
N ASN A 173 15.83 14.78 -29.28
CA ASN A 173 14.93 14.70 -30.42
C ASN A 173 14.36 16.09 -30.70
N ASN A 174 13.96 16.33 -31.96
CA ASN A 174 13.40 17.60 -32.41
C ASN A 174 11.89 17.75 -32.10
N THR A 175 11.26 16.74 -31.46
CA THR A 175 9.87 16.88 -31.01
C THR A 175 9.77 17.75 -29.77
N ASP A 176 8.74 18.57 -29.69
CA ASP A 176 8.40 19.38 -28.52
C ASP A 176 7.41 18.67 -27.57
N ILE A 177 6.95 17.46 -27.91
CA ILE A 177 5.94 16.73 -27.17
C ILE A 177 6.61 15.99 -26.00
N ILE A 178 6.64 16.59 -24.82
CA ILE A 178 7.31 16.08 -23.63
C ILE A 178 6.82 14.67 -23.21
N PRO A 179 5.51 14.36 -23.21
CA PRO A 179 5.04 13.00 -22.92
C PRO A 179 5.62 11.91 -23.82
N VAL A 180 5.89 12.22 -25.10
CA VAL A 180 6.51 11.27 -26.05
C VAL A 180 7.99 11.09 -25.74
N LEU A 181 8.72 12.19 -25.48
CA LEU A 181 10.13 12.11 -25.08
C LEU A 181 10.30 11.28 -23.81
N LEU A 182 9.44 11.50 -22.83
CA LEU A 182 9.46 10.77 -21.58
C LEU A 182 9.10 9.28 -21.76
N GLN A 183 8.07 8.98 -22.56
CA GLN A 183 7.72 7.60 -22.89
C GLN A 183 8.91 6.84 -23.51
N ASN A 184 9.59 7.45 -24.48
CA ASN A 184 10.74 6.81 -25.12
C ASN A 184 11.91 6.60 -24.15
N ALA A 185 12.19 7.58 -23.30
CA ALA A 185 13.23 7.47 -22.27
C ALA A 185 12.92 6.34 -21.27
N ILE A 186 11.67 6.24 -20.83
CA ILE A 186 11.21 5.20 -19.91
C ILE A 186 11.28 3.82 -20.59
N LEU A 187 10.79 3.68 -21.82
CA LEU A 187 10.83 2.41 -22.55
C LEU A 187 12.23 1.81 -22.66
N ALA A 188 13.27 2.65 -22.80
CA ALA A 188 14.64 2.22 -22.85
C ALA A 188 15.18 1.68 -21.51
N ASN A 189 14.50 1.96 -20.37
CA ASN A 189 14.99 1.66 -19.03
C ASN A 189 13.97 0.90 -18.16
N ILE A 190 12.83 0.48 -18.72
CA ILE A 190 11.71 -0.03 -17.92
C ILE A 190 11.86 -1.50 -17.50
N ASP A 191 12.59 -2.33 -18.25
CA ASP A 191 12.61 -3.76 -18.02
C ASP A 191 13.23 -4.15 -16.67
N PRO A 192 14.34 -3.55 -16.20
CA PRO A 192 14.84 -3.77 -14.84
C PRO A 192 13.85 -3.32 -13.77
N PHE A 193 13.15 -2.22 -13.99
CA PHE A 193 12.11 -1.72 -13.07
C PHE A 193 10.93 -2.69 -12.97
N ALA A 194 10.44 -3.18 -14.11
CA ALA A 194 9.38 -4.18 -14.15
C ALA A 194 9.77 -5.50 -13.48
N ALA A 195 11.05 -5.92 -13.64
CA ALA A 195 11.58 -7.11 -12.96
C ALA A 195 11.64 -6.92 -11.44
N GLN A 196 12.02 -5.75 -10.94
CA GLN A 196 12.00 -5.43 -9.50
C GLN A 196 10.57 -5.47 -8.95
N LEU A 197 9.59 -4.90 -9.66
CA LEU A 197 8.18 -4.99 -9.28
C LEU A 197 7.70 -6.43 -9.23
N GLN A 198 8.03 -7.24 -10.24
CA GLN A 198 7.63 -8.65 -10.28
C GLN A 198 8.24 -9.42 -9.11
N SER A 199 9.52 -9.19 -8.79
CA SER A 199 10.19 -9.82 -7.64
C SER A 199 9.50 -9.49 -6.32
N HIS A 200 9.06 -8.23 -6.13
CA HIS A 200 8.29 -7.84 -4.95
C HIS A 200 6.93 -8.56 -4.89
N PHE A 201 6.25 -8.71 -6.02
CA PHE A 201 4.98 -9.43 -6.09
C PHE A 201 5.14 -10.90 -5.76
N ASP A 202 6.18 -11.54 -6.28
CA ASP A 202 6.49 -12.93 -6.01
C ASP A 202 6.79 -13.15 -4.51
N ASP A 203 7.53 -12.23 -3.88
CA ASP A 203 7.74 -12.26 -2.43
C ASP A 203 6.41 -12.14 -1.67
N MET A 204 5.58 -11.18 -2.05
CA MET A 204 4.29 -10.95 -1.41
C MET A 204 3.35 -12.17 -1.53
N PHE A 205 3.31 -12.83 -2.69
CA PHE A 205 2.50 -14.05 -2.89
C PHE A 205 3.03 -15.24 -2.10
N ASN A 206 4.35 -15.41 -2.04
CA ASN A 206 4.97 -16.57 -1.39
C ASN A 206 5.08 -16.43 0.13
N ASN A 207 5.23 -15.20 0.62
CA ASN A 207 5.55 -14.90 2.01
C ASN A 207 4.50 -14.05 2.74
N GLY A 208 3.42 -13.68 2.05
CA GLY A 208 2.39 -12.79 2.58
C GLY A 208 2.76 -11.31 2.45
N ARG A 209 1.75 -10.45 2.58
CA ARG A 209 1.88 -9.00 2.56
C ARG A 209 2.50 -8.50 3.86
N GLU A 210 3.43 -7.58 3.77
CA GLU A 210 4.02 -6.94 4.92
C GLU A 210 3.15 -5.77 5.41
N VAL A 211 2.89 -5.71 6.72
CA VAL A 211 2.17 -4.62 7.37
C VAL A 211 2.85 -4.23 8.68
N LEU A 212 2.43 -3.10 9.24
CA LEU A 212 2.83 -2.60 10.55
C LEU A 212 1.71 -2.83 11.55
N LEU A 213 2.06 -3.23 12.76
CA LEU A 213 1.12 -3.36 13.86
C LEU A 213 1.67 -2.63 15.09
N THR A 214 0.86 -1.74 15.65
CA THR A 214 1.17 -1.07 16.91
C THR A 214 0.13 -1.45 17.94
N VAL A 215 0.56 -1.87 19.13
CA VAL A 215 -0.31 -2.08 20.29
C VAL A 215 0.04 -1.02 21.33
N LYS A 216 -0.98 -0.31 21.84
CA LYS A 216 -0.83 0.77 22.83
C LYS A 216 -1.78 0.54 23.98
N LYS A 217 -1.40 0.99 25.16
CA LYS A 217 -2.35 1.16 26.25
C LYS A 217 -3.03 2.53 26.16
N TRP A 218 -4.27 2.63 26.64
CA TRP A 218 -4.93 3.90 26.86
C TRP A 218 -4.35 4.58 28.12
N ASN A 219 -4.17 5.92 28.09
CA ASN A 219 -3.46 6.63 29.16
C ASN A 219 -4.09 6.45 30.54
N SER A 220 -5.40 6.42 30.64
CA SER A 220 -6.14 6.26 31.90
C SER A 220 -6.41 4.79 32.28
N TRP A 221 -5.89 3.84 31.50
CA TRP A 221 -6.00 2.43 31.86
C TRP A 221 -5.07 2.10 33.04
N ASP A 222 -5.58 1.39 34.04
CA ASP A 222 -4.89 1.03 35.28
C ASP A 222 -3.82 -0.05 35.12
N LYS A 223 -3.76 -0.68 33.96
CA LYS A 223 -2.78 -1.70 33.59
C LYS A 223 -1.83 -1.15 32.50
N ASN A 224 -0.77 -1.92 32.23
CA ASN A 224 0.16 -1.67 31.13
C ASN A 224 0.41 -2.95 30.32
N LEU A 225 1.26 -2.90 29.30
CA LEU A 225 1.50 -4.03 28.40
C LEU A 225 2.42 -5.11 29.01
N GLU A 226 3.05 -4.81 30.13
CA GLU A 226 3.86 -5.75 30.96
C GLU A 226 3.01 -6.39 32.08
N THR A 227 1.72 -6.00 32.20
CA THR A 227 0.82 -6.61 33.19
C THR A 227 0.67 -8.10 32.93
N GLU A 228 0.91 -8.91 33.94
CA GLU A 228 0.74 -10.35 33.87
C GLU A 228 -0.73 -10.78 34.02
N ILE A 229 -1.16 -11.70 33.16
CA ILE A 229 -2.43 -12.39 33.22
C ILE A 229 -2.14 -13.88 33.08
N ASP A 230 -2.58 -14.67 34.05
CA ASP A 230 -2.30 -16.11 34.08
C ASP A 230 -0.80 -16.44 33.93
N GLY A 231 0.08 -15.60 34.51
CA GLY A 231 1.53 -15.78 34.54
C GLY A 231 2.25 -15.42 33.24
N LYS A 232 1.62 -14.65 32.33
CA LYS A 232 2.24 -14.13 31.11
C LYS A 232 1.91 -12.66 30.92
N GLU A 233 2.87 -11.91 30.42
CA GLU A 233 2.65 -10.52 30.05
C GLU A 233 1.70 -10.39 28.83
N ILE A 234 1.01 -9.25 28.74
CA ILE A 234 0.18 -8.93 27.58
C ILE A 234 1.02 -8.96 26.29
N THR A 235 2.28 -8.51 26.36
CA THR A 235 3.26 -8.58 25.27
C THR A 235 3.45 -10.00 24.74
N ASP A 236 3.55 -11.00 25.63
CA ASP A 236 3.71 -12.40 25.25
C ASP A 236 2.48 -12.94 24.53
N TYR A 237 1.29 -12.55 24.97
CA TYR A 237 0.05 -12.92 24.30
C TYR A 237 -0.04 -12.36 22.89
N VAL A 238 0.44 -11.11 22.66
CA VAL A 238 0.52 -10.53 21.31
C VAL A 238 1.49 -11.33 20.44
N ASN A 239 2.67 -11.67 20.95
CA ASN A 239 3.68 -12.46 20.25
C ASN A 239 3.13 -13.85 19.87
N GLU A 240 2.51 -14.55 20.81
CA GLU A 240 1.91 -15.86 20.55
C GLU A 240 0.78 -15.79 19.51
N TRP A 241 -0.04 -14.73 19.58
CA TRP A 241 -1.11 -14.53 18.61
C TRP A 241 -0.52 -14.28 17.20
N LEU A 242 0.48 -13.42 17.09
CA LEU A 242 1.16 -13.14 15.81
C LEU A 242 1.84 -14.39 15.27
N GLN A 243 2.52 -15.17 16.10
CA GLN A 243 3.16 -16.43 15.68
C GLN A 243 2.16 -17.40 15.04
N LYS A 244 0.93 -17.44 15.53
CA LYS A 244 -0.13 -18.34 15.02
C LYS A 244 -0.85 -17.80 13.78
N ASN A 245 -0.95 -16.46 13.62
CA ASN A 245 -1.82 -15.83 12.64
C ASN A 245 -1.07 -15.17 11.46
N THR A 246 0.26 -15.04 11.54
CA THR A 246 1.07 -14.54 10.43
C THR A 246 1.50 -15.67 9.49
N VAL A 247 1.81 -15.33 8.24
CA VAL A 247 2.31 -16.30 7.26
C VAL A 247 3.68 -16.83 7.72
N LYS A 248 3.77 -18.13 7.91
CA LYS A 248 4.98 -18.82 8.42
C LYS A 248 5.47 -18.31 9.78
N GLY A 249 4.59 -17.71 10.59
CA GLY A 249 4.96 -17.12 11.89
C GLY A 249 5.92 -15.92 11.77
N ARG A 250 5.91 -15.17 10.67
CA ARG A 250 6.89 -14.11 10.42
C ARG A 250 6.40 -12.74 10.84
N PHE A 251 7.10 -12.17 11.78
CA PHE A 251 6.98 -10.77 12.23
C PHE A 251 8.27 -10.37 12.95
N ASN A 252 8.48 -9.08 13.12
CA ASN A 252 9.60 -8.53 13.89
C ASN A 252 9.06 -7.51 14.89
N MET A 253 9.39 -7.69 16.17
CA MET A 253 9.13 -6.68 17.20
C MET A 253 10.26 -5.66 17.19
N SER A 254 9.95 -4.43 16.73
CA SER A 254 10.95 -3.36 16.61
C SER A 254 11.11 -2.53 17.88
N SER A 255 10.10 -2.51 18.74
CA SER A 255 10.12 -1.77 20.01
C SER A 255 9.07 -2.32 20.96
N ALA A 256 9.43 -2.48 22.23
CA ALA A 256 8.51 -2.82 23.31
C ALA A 256 8.79 -1.96 24.53
N THR A 257 7.73 -1.38 25.09
CA THR A 257 7.70 -0.65 26.36
C THR A 257 6.40 -0.96 27.06
N GLU A 258 6.28 -0.63 28.33
CA GLU A 258 5.05 -0.77 29.11
C GLU A 258 3.81 -0.11 28.48
N ASN A 259 4.01 0.87 27.60
CA ASN A 259 2.91 1.67 27.02
C ASN A 259 2.67 1.41 25.54
N ILE A 260 3.69 0.95 24.81
CA ILE A 260 3.63 0.78 23.34
C ILE A 260 4.52 -0.37 22.92
N ILE A 261 3.96 -1.26 22.07
CA ILE A 261 4.72 -2.28 21.35
C ILE A 261 4.53 -2.01 19.85
N ARG A 262 5.62 -2.09 19.08
CA ARG A 262 5.60 -1.95 17.62
C ARG A 262 6.14 -3.21 16.96
N PHE A 263 5.41 -3.65 15.95
CA PHE A 263 5.80 -4.75 15.09
C PHE A 263 5.91 -4.27 13.67
N GLU A 264 7.01 -4.63 13.06
CA GLU A 264 7.31 -4.44 11.64
C GLU A 264 7.40 -5.79 10.94
N GLN A 265 7.36 -5.78 9.61
CA GLN A 265 7.45 -7.00 8.81
C GLN A 265 6.41 -8.07 9.22
N VAL A 266 5.25 -7.64 9.69
CA VAL A 266 4.15 -8.55 10.02
C VAL A 266 3.59 -9.11 8.72
N ARG A 267 3.87 -10.37 8.42
CA ARG A 267 3.48 -11.02 7.16
C ARG A 267 2.06 -11.58 7.26
N ILE A 268 1.11 -10.85 6.69
CA ILE A 268 -0.30 -11.25 6.69
C ILE A 268 -0.68 -11.98 5.40
N PRO A 269 -1.68 -12.90 5.43
CA PRO A 269 -2.22 -13.48 4.22
C PRO A 269 -2.79 -12.41 3.28
N LEU A 270 -2.66 -12.60 1.96
CA LEU A 270 -3.25 -11.70 0.97
C LEU A 270 -4.77 -11.79 0.93
N PHE A 271 -5.29 -12.99 1.19
CA PHE A 271 -6.72 -13.30 1.10
C PHE A 271 -7.16 -14.13 2.31
N ASP A 272 -8.42 -13.95 2.70
CA ASP A 272 -9.06 -14.80 3.69
C ASP A 272 -9.55 -16.15 3.06
N ALA A 273 -10.15 -17.02 3.88
CA ALA A 273 -10.68 -18.30 3.44
C ALA A 273 -11.81 -18.17 2.38
N ASN A 274 -12.43 -16.99 2.27
CA ASN A 274 -13.48 -16.70 1.29
C ASN A 274 -12.92 -15.95 0.06
N ASN A 275 -11.59 -15.90 -0.08
CA ASN A 275 -10.89 -15.20 -1.16
C ASN A 275 -11.11 -13.66 -1.16
N ASN A 276 -11.43 -13.07 -0.01
CA ASN A 276 -11.45 -11.62 0.15
C ASN A 276 -10.06 -11.10 0.48
N SER A 277 -9.67 -9.98 -0.11
CA SER A 277 -8.39 -9.31 0.17
C SER A 277 -8.31 -8.87 1.63
N ILE A 278 -7.19 -9.17 2.29
CA ILE A 278 -6.91 -8.78 3.68
C ILE A 278 -5.97 -7.56 3.70
N ASP A 279 -6.37 -6.52 4.43
CA ASP A 279 -5.53 -5.37 4.79
C ASP A 279 -5.12 -5.43 6.28
N ALA A 280 -4.29 -4.47 6.73
CA ALA A 280 -3.83 -4.40 8.11
C ALA A 280 -5.01 -4.32 9.11
N ARG A 281 -6.10 -3.59 8.75
CA ARG A 281 -7.29 -3.46 9.60
C ARG A 281 -8.02 -4.80 9.77
N GLN A 282 -8.23 -5.51 8.67
CA GLN A 282 -8.93 -6.80 8.71
C GLN A 282 -8.14 -7.84 9.50
N PHE A 283 -6.83 -7.87 9.32
CA PHE A 283 -5.95 -8.72 10.11
C PHE A 283 -6.03 -8.39 11.61
N ALA A 284 -5.85 -7.13 11.98
CA ALA A 284 -5.85 -6.68 13.37
C ALA A 284 -7.20 -6.83 14.08
N LYS A 285 -8.34 -6.93 13.34
CA LYS A 285 -9.64 -7.31 13.93
C LYS A 285 -9.58 -8.66 14.64
N GLY A 286 -8.75 -9.58 14.17
CA GLY A 286 -8.51 -10.85 14.84
C GLY A 286 -7.92 -10.65 16.23
N LEU A 287 -6.87 -9.84 16.35
CA LEU A 287 -6.24 -9.50 17.63
C LEU A 287 -7.17 -8.70 18.54
N GLN A 288 -7.94 -7.76 17.97
CA GLN A 288 -8.97 -7.03 18.71
C GLN A 288 -9.98 -8.00 19.36
N LYS A 289 -10.51 -8.96 18.60
CA LYS A 289 -11.44 -9.95 19.10
C LYS A 289 -10.81 -10.83 20.17
N TYR A 290 -9.55 -11.20 20.01
CA TYR A 290 -8.78 -12.01 20.96
C TYR A 290 -8.74 -11.34 22.33
N PHE A 291 -8.40 -10.05 22.41
CA PHE A 291 -8.35 -9.32 23.67
C PHE A 291 -9.73 -8.95 24.24
N LYS A 292 -10.77 -8.89 23.40
CA LYS A 292 -12.16 -8.68 23.88
C LYS A 292 -12.78 -9.95 24.47
N ALA A 293 -12.23 -11.12 24.20
CA ALA A 293 -12.71 -12.38 24.72
C ALA A 293 -12.08 -12.73 26.08
N ALA A 294 -12.67 -13.71 26.78
CA ALA A 294 -12.08 -14.31 27.97
C ALA A 294 -10.70 -14.93 27.65
N PRO A 295 -9.71 -14.91 28.57
CA PRO A 295 -9.80 -14.40 29.93
C PRO A 295 -9.65 -12.88 30.07
N PHE A 296 -9.30 -12.16 28.99
CA PHE A 296 -8.93 -10.74 29.04
C PHE A 296 -10.12 -9.82 29.29
N ASN A 297 -11.18 -9.94 28.48
CA ASN A 297 -12.35 -9.09 28.49
C ASN A 297 -12.01 -7.59 28.48
N PHE A 298 -10.97 -7.20 27.73
CA PHE A 298 -10.52 -5.81 27.65
C PHE A 298 -11.42 -4.98 26.73
N GLU A 299 -11.55 -3.70 27.05
CA GLU A 299 -11.98 -2.71 26.07
C GLU A 299 -10.85 -2.48 25.06
N VAL A 300 -11.14 -2.59 23.79
CA VAL A 300 -10.13 -2.51 22.73
C VAL A 300 -10.65 -1.74 21.53
N LYS A 301 -9.95 -0.67 21.17
CA LYS A 301 -10.21 0.12 19.97
C LYS A 301 -9.20 -0.23 18.88
N LEU A 302 -9.68 -0.30 17.65
CA LEU A 302 -8.86 -0.52 16.45
C LEU A 302 -8.89 0.72 15.58
N MET A 303 -7.73 1.29 15.34
CA MET A 303 -7.50 2.40 14.42
C MET A 303 -6.57 1.97 13.29
N THR A 304 -6.50 2.75 12.20
CA THR A 304 -5.61 2.50 11.08
C THR A 304 -4.98 3.79 10.59
N ARG A 305 -3.78 3.69 10.04
CA ARG A 305 -3.14 4.75 9.27
C ARG A 305 -2.82 4.18 7.88
N GLY A 306 -3.34 4.82 6.83
CA GLY A 306 -3.24 4.29 5.48
C GLY A 306 -3.75 2.85 5.37
N LEU A 307 -3.20 2.10 4.43
CA LEU A 307 -3.56 0.69 4.20
C LEU A 307 -2.78 -0.28 5.08
N GLY A 308 -1.58 0.09 5.48
CA GLY A 308 -0.57 -0.84 5.99
C GLY A 308 -0.35 -0.80 7.49
N GLU A 309 -0.86 0.19 8.23
CA GLU A 309 -0.67 0.27 9.69
C GLU A 309 -1.99 0.06 10.42
N ALA A 310 -2.01 -0.93 11.31
CA ALA A 310 -3.07 -1.11 12.28
C ALA A 310 -2.59 -0.74 13.68
N ILE A 311 -3.45 -0.06 14.45
CA ILE A 311 -3.16 0.38 15.81
C ILE A 311 -4.26 -0.15 16.72
N ILE A 312 -3.86 -1.03 17.64
CA ILE A 312 -4.71 -1.55 18.73
C ILE A 312 -4.47 -0.70 19.97
N VAL A 313 -5.53 -0.15 20.54
CA VAL A 313 -5.48 0.57 21.82
C VAL A 313 -6.28 -0.21 22.84
N ILE A 314 -5.62 -0.68 23.90
CA ILE A 314 -6.21 -1.48 24.98
C ILE A 314 -6.57 -0.56 26.15
N GLY A 315 -7.75 -0.76 26.73
CA GLY A 315 -8.27 0.01 27.86
C GLY A 315 -9.03 1.28 27.49
N GLU A 316 -9.24 1.57 26.19
CA GLU A 316 -10.10 2.69 25.75
C GLU A 316 -11.56 2.22 25.66
N LYS A 317 -12.46 2.94 26.34
CA LYS A 317 -13.92 2.75 26.29
C LYS A 317 -14.53 3.43 25.06
#